data_7da83419d96ab1dbe940ed59f0b71aca
#
_entry.id   7da83419d96ab1dbe940ed59f0b71aca
#
_cell.length_a   1.000
_cell.length_b   1.000
_cell.length_c   1.000
_cell.angle_alpha   90.00
_cell.angle_beta   90.00
_cell.angle_gamma   90.00
#
_symmetry.space_group_name_H-M   'P 1'
#
loop_
_entity.id
_entity.type
_entity.pdbx_description
1 polymer ?
#
loop_
_entity_poly.entity_id
_entity_poly.type
_entity_poly.pdbx_seq_one_letter_code
_entity_poly.pdbx_strand_id
1 'polypeptide(L)'
;MKISLVISLVVLLVAAALTTSRAIRRGTIGERAVAVDALTSIITCGLLTTTALTGDAWFLDLALVLGLLAFLTSVTVARFIERKGL
;
A
#
# COMPACT_ATOMS: atom_id res chain seq x y z
N MET A 1 12.01 -3.12 21.40
CA MET A 1 11.83 -3.36 19.97
C MET A 1 10.44 -3.80 19.57
N LYS A 2 9.90 -4.81 20.23
CA LYS A 2 8.54 -5.28 19.89
C LYS A 2 7.50 -4.17 20.05
N ILE A 3 7.61 -3.37 21.08
CA ILE A 3 6.67 -2.28 21.34
C ILE A 3 6.70 -1.28 20.19
N SER A 4 7.90 -0.92 19.73
CA SER A 4 8.04 0.01 18.61
C SER A 4 7.39 -0.54 17.34
N LEU A 5 7.59 -1.82 17.06
CA LEU A 5 7.01 -2.45 15.88
C LEU A 5 5.50 -2.53 15.97
N VAL A 6 4.98 -2.81 17.16
CA VAL A 6 3.53 -2.85 17.38
C VAL A 6 2.93 -1.46 17.18
N ILE A 7 3.58 -0.44 17.68
CA ILE A 7 3.14 0.95 17.50
C ILE A 7 3.14 1.29 16.00
N SER A 8 4.18 0.88 15.29
CA SER A 8 4.26 1.09 13.84
C SER A 8 3.09 0.44 13.11
N LEU A 9 2.75 -0.79 13.50
CA LEU A 9 1.60 -1.48 12.90
C LEU A 9 0.30 -0.74 13.15
N VAL A 10 0.10 -0.25 14.37
CA VAL A 10 -1.10 0.51 14.71
C VAL A 10 -1.18 1.78 13.86
N VAL A 11 -0.08 2.48 13.73
CA VAL A 11 -0.01 3.70 12.92
C VAL A 11 -0.32 3.38 11.46
N LEU A 12 0.23 2.28 10.94
CA LEU A 12 -0.04 1.85 9.57
C LEU A 12 -1.50 1.51 9.36
N LEU A 13 -2.13 0.87 10.35
CA LEU A 13 -3.55 0.55 10.25
C LEU A 13 -4.40 1.81 10.21
N VAL A 14 -4.07 2.79 11.05
CA VAL A 14 -4.77 4.07 11.05
C VAL A 14 -4.59 4.77 9.70
N ALA A 15 -3.37 4.76 9.18
CA ALA A 15 -3.09 5.34 7.87
C ALA A 15 -3.87 4.64 6.76
N ALA A 16 -3.97 3.32 6.83
CA ALA A 16 -4.74 2.55 5.86
C ALA A 16 -6.22 2.92 5.90
N ALA A 17 -6.77 3.09 7.11
CA ALA A 17 -8.16 3.49 7.28
C ALA A 17 -8.40 4.87 6.68
N LEU A 18 -7.52 5.81 6.94
CA LEU A 18 -7.62 7.16 6.39
C LEU A 18 -7.53 7.16 4.86
N THR A 19 -6.58 6.39 4.33
CA THR A 19 -6.39 6.28 2.88
C THR A 19 -7.61 5.66 2.22
N THR A 20 -8.17 4.62 2.82
CA THR A 20 -9.36 3.95 2.30
C THR A 20 -10.54 4.92 2.31
N SER A 21 -10.71 5.68 3.38
CA SER A 21 -11.75 6.67 3.49
C SER A 21 -11.64 7.70 2.35
N ARG A 22 -10.43 8.14 2.07
CA ARG A 22 -10.19 9.11 1.02
C ARG A 22 -10.47 8.53 -0.37
N ALA A 23 -10.11 7.27 -0.59
CA ALA A 23 -10.35 6.58 -1.86
C ALA A 23 -11.83 6.42 -2.15
N ILE A 24 -12.63 6.19 -1.11
CA ILE A 24 -14.07 6.00 -1.24
C ILE A 24 -14.79 7.31 -1.54
N ARG A 25 -14.32 8.40 -0.95
CA ARG A 25 -15.07 9.65 -0.98
C ARG A 25 -15.36 10.16 -2.38
N ARG A 26 -14.40 10.64 -3.06
CA ARG A 26 -14.58 11.10 -4.43
C ARG A 26 -13.27 11.63 -4.95
N GLY A 27 -13.22 11.78 -6.24
CA GLY A 27 -12.03 12.28 -6.86
C GLY A 27 -11.97 11.78 -8.28
N THR A 28 -10.98 12.22 -9.00
CA THR A 28 -10.73 11.75 -10.34
C THR A 28 -10.19 10.32 -10.28
N ILE A 29 -10.17 9.68 -11.42
CA ILE A 29 -9.57 8.34 -11.54
C ILE A 29 -8.13 8.38 -11.07
N GLY A 30 -7.40 9.45 -11.40
CA GLY A 30 -6.02 9.61 -10.97
C GLY A 30 -5.87 9.65 -9.46
N GLU A 31 -6.76 10.39 -8.78
CA GLU A 31 -6.73 10.47 -7.32
C GLU A 31 -7.02 9.13 -6.68
N ARG A 32 -7.97 8.38 -7.23
CA ARG A 32 -8.29 7.05 -6.74
C ARG A 32 -7.12 6.10 -6.93
N ALA A 33 -6.46 6.16 -8.07
CA ALA A 33 -5.31 5.32 -8.34
C ALA A 33 -4.18 5.58 -7.35
N VAL A 34 -3.92 6.85 -7.05
CA VAL A 34 -2.90 7.23 -6.07
C VAL A 34 -3.28 6.71 -4.68
N ALA A 35 -4.55 6.82 -4.31
CA ALA A 35 -5.01 6.34 -3.00
C ALA A 35 -4.86 4.82 -2.88
N VAL A 36 -5.19 4.08 -3.93
CA VAL A 36 -5.03 2.62 -3.93
C VAL A 36 -3.55 2.26 -3.85
N ASP A 37 -2.70 2.98 -4.56
CA ASP A 37 -1.26 2.75 -4.52
C ASP A 37 -0.71 2.99 -3.11
N ALA A 38 -1.15 4.09 -2.47
CA ALA A 38 -0.74 4.39 -1.11
C ALA A 38 -1.19 3.28 -0.15
N LEU A 39 -2.42 2.78 -0.33
CA LEU A 39 -2.95 1.69 0.50
C LEU A 39 -2.09 0.44 0.33
N THR A 40 -1.74 0.09 -0.90
CA THR A 40 -0.89 -1.06 -1.19
C THR A 40 0.49 -0.88 -0.54
N SER A 41 1.05 0.31 -0.60
CA SER A 41 2.33 0.61 0.04
C SER A 41 2.25 0.41 1.55
N ILE A 42 1.15 0.84 2.17
CA ILE A 42 0.94 0.67 3.60
C ILE A 42 0.85 -0.81 3.95
N ILE A 43 0.15 -1.59 3.16
CA ILE A 43 0.05 -3.04 3.36
C ILE A 43 1.42 -3.69 3.26
N THR A 44 2.22 -3.29 2.26
CA THR A 44 3.57 -3.81 2.08
C THR A 44 4.45 -3.51 3.29
N CYS A 45 4.37 -2.28 3.79
CA CYS A 45 5.10 -1.88 4.99
C CYS A 45 4.65 -2.70 6.20
N GLY A 46 3.35 -2.95 6.31
CA GLY A 46 2.80 -3.79 7.38
C GLY A 46 3.36 -5.21 7.33
N LEU A 47 3.47 -5.78 6.14
CA LEU A 47 4.06 -7.11 5.96
C LEU A 47 5.52 -7.12 6.35
N LEU A 48 6.27 -6.09 5.97
CA LEU A 48 7.68 -5.98 6.35
C LEU A 48 7.82 -5.85 7.86
N THR A 49 6.95 -5.08 8.50
CA THR A 49 6.96 -4.93 9.95
C THR A 49 6.65 -6.27 10.62
N THR A 50 5.69 -7.02 10.08
CA THR A 50 5.35 -8.35 10.60
C THR A 50 6.53 -9.29 10.46
N THR A 51 7.26 -9.23 9.35
CA THR A 51 8.48 -10.02 9.15
C THR A 51 9.50 -9.70 10.24
N ALA A 52 9.67 -8.43 10.55
CA ALA A 52 10.59 -7.99 11.59
C ALA A 52 10.18 -8.52 12.97
N LEU A 53 8.87 -8.61 13.22
CA LEU A 53 8.35 -9.11 14.50
C LEU A 53 8.49 -10.61 14.64
N THR A 54 8.14 -11.36 13.60
CA THR A 54 8.07 -12.82 13.66
C THR A 54 9.34 -13.51 13.21
N GLY A 55 10.09 -12.85 12.35
CA GLY A 55 11.28 -13.44 11.75
C GLY A 55 10.98 -14.41 10.60
N ASP A 56 9.72 -14.52 10.20
CA ASP A 56 9.34 -15.42 9.11
C ASP A 56 9.61 -14.77 7.76
N ALA A 57 10.47 -15.40 6.98
CA ALA A 57 10.88 -14.86 5.69
C ALA A 57 9.77 -14.91 4.64
N TRP A 58 8.76 -15.73 4.82
CA TRP A 58 7.72 -15.84 3.80
C TRP A 58 6.88 -14.57 3.70
N PHE A 59 6.77 -13.81 4.77
CA PHE A 59 6.13 -12.50 4.70
C PHE A 59 6.91 -11.53 3.80
N LEU A 60 8.24 -11.69 3.81
CA LEU A 60 9.08 -10.88 2.93
C LEU A 60 8.81 -11.20 1.48
N ASP A 61 8.64 -12.48 1.15
CA ASP A 61 8.30 -12.90 -0.21
C ASP A 61 6.97 -12.30 -0.64
N LEU A 62 5.98 -12.31 0.24
CA LEU A 62 4.69 -11.69 -0.04
C LEU A 62 4.84 -10.20 -0.29
N ALA A 63 5.66 -9.52 0.51
CA ALA A 63 5.87 -8.08 0.36
C ALA A 63 6.52 -7.77 -0.98
N LEU A 64 7.48 -8.58 -1.40
CA LEU A 64 8.14 -8.40 -2.69
C LEU A 64 7.15 -8.57 -3.85
N VAL A 65 6.34 -9.62 -3.78
CA VAL A 65 5.33 -9.87 -4.82
C VAL A 65 4.33 -8.73 -4.89
N LEU A 66 3.82 -8.30 -3.73
CA LEU A 66 2.88 -7.18 -3.68
C LEU A 66 3.50 -5.90 -4.22
N GLY A 67 4.76 -5.64 -3.88
CA GLY A 67 5.45 -4.46 -4.37
C GLY A 67 5.58 -4.45 -5.88
N LEU A 68 5.94 -5.59 -6.47
CA LEU A 68 6.03 -5.71 -7.91
C LEU A 68 4.68 -5.55 -8.58
N LEU A 69 3.65 -6.19 -8.03
CA LEU A 69 2.30 -6.07 -8.57
C LEU A 69 1.79 -4.63 -8.48
N ALA A 70 2.06 -3.97 -7.37
CA ALA A 70 1.68 -2.57 -7.19
C ALA A 70 2.37 -1.69 -8.22
N PHE A 71 3.66 -1.92 -8.45
CA PHE A 71 4.40 -1.16 -9.44
C PHE A 71 3.80 -1.33 -10.83
N LEU A 72 3.55 -2.58 -11.23
CA LEU A 72 2.97 -2.85 -12.53
C LEU A 72 1.58 -2.23 -12.68
N THR A 73 0.77 -2.31 -11.62
CA THR A 73 -0.56 -1.72 -11.61
C THR A 73 -0.47 -0.20 -11.75
N SER A 74 0.43 0.43 -11.00
CA SER A 74 0.60 1.88 -11.04
C SER A 74 1.01 2.35 -12.43
N VAL A 75 1.96 1.66 -13.04
CA VAL A 75 2.42 2.01 -14.39
C VAL A 75 1.29 1.84 -15.40
N THR A 76 0.54 0.76 -15.30
CA THR A 76 -0.58 0.48 -16.21
C THR A 76 -1.66 1.56 -16.09
N VAL A 77 -2.02 1.91 -14.86
CA VAL A 77 -3.04 2.94 -14.62
C VAL A 77 -2.55 4.30 -15.11
N ALA A 78 -1.28 4.62 -14.85
CA ALA A 78 -0.71 5.88 -15.29
C ALA A 78 -0.74 6.01 -16.80
N ARG A 79 -0.42 4.95 -17.51
CA ARG A 79 -0.48 4.93 -18.98
C ARG A 79 -1.90 5.06 -19.48
N PHE A 80 -2.83 4.39 -18.81
CA PHE A 80 -4.24 4.48 -19.17
C PHE A 80 -4.75 5.91 -19.04
N ILE A 81 -4.43 6.56 -17.93
CA ILE A 81 -4.83 7.95 -17.69
C ILE A 81 -4.23 8.87 -18.73
N GLU A 82 -2.96 8.67 -19.05
CA GLU A 82 -2.26 9.46 -20.04
C GLU A 82 -2.91 9.35 -21.42
N ARG A 83 -3.25 8.13 -21.83
CA ARG A 83 -3.90 7.90 -23.12
C ARG A 83 -5.27 8.53 -23.22
N LYS A 84 -6.03 8.47 -22.14
CA LYS A 84 -7.39 9.01 -22.12
C LYS A 84 -7.45 10.50 -21.85
N GLY A 85 -6.33 11.10 -21.45
CA GLY A 85 -6.32 12.51 -21.12
C GLY A 85 -7.04 12.83 -19.82
N LEU A 86 -7.13 11.87 -18.93
CA LEU A 86 -7.84 12.03 -17.65
C LEU A 86 -7.02 12.72 -16.58
#